data_7b9d3a549a7b9eb743e8d0325a1ffe59
#
_entry.id   7b9d3a549a7b9eb743e8d0325a1ffe59
#
_cell.length_a   1.000
_cell.length_b   1.000
_cell.length_c   1.000
_cell.angle_alpha   90.00
_cell.angle_beta   90.00
_cell.angle_gamma   90.00
#
_symmetry.space_group_name_H-M   'P 1'
#
loop_
_entity.id
_entity.type
_entity.pdbx_description
1 polymer ?
#
loop_
_entity_poly.entity_id
_entity_poly.type
_entity_poly.pdbx_seq_one_letter_code
_entity_poly.pdbx_strand_id
1 'polypeptide(L)'
;MDLTIVIVSFKSGDILHRCIKSIDKRYPILVIENSIDNKLKIDLEEKYQNVDCILPKENLGYGGGNNLGLSRVKTNYALILNPDVILKKDSIENFFKSANKNPEFGIIAPVSLNEKYTNFNHDKDIDVKEVENVKGFAMFFNMKNLEKSNFFDENFFLYLEEMDLCKRVLSLIH
;
A
#
# COMPACT_ATOMS: atom_id res chain seq x y z
N MET A 1 -7.51 15.71 1.04
CA MET A 1 -7.63 14.47 0.28
C MET A 1 -7.64 13.31 1.22
N ASP A 2 -8.35 12.26 0.86
CA ASP A 2 -8.70 11.22 1.81
C ASP A 2 -7.86 9.93 1.62
N LEU A 3 -6.60 10.07 1.20
CA LEU A 3 -5.66 9.00 0.94
C LEU A 3 -4.26 9.38 1.40
N THR A 4 -3.61 8.50 2.15
CA THR A 4 -2.18 8.51 2.46
C THR A 4 -1.51 7.29 1.82
N ILE A 5 -0.34 7.48 1.23
CA ILE A 5 0.44 6.39 0.64
C ILE A 5 1.53 5.98 1.63
N VAL A 6 1.69 4.68 1.84
CA VAL A 6 2.70 4.09 2.72
C VAL A 6 3.67 3.26 1.88
N ILE A 7 4.96 3.51 2.02
CA ILE A 7 6.02 2.79 1.31
C ILE A 7 7.05 2.32 2.33
N VAL A 8 7.26 1.00 2.40
CA VAL A 8 8.37 0.43 3.17
C VAL A 8 9.56 0.26 2.24
N SER A 9 10.69 0.87 2.59
CA SER A 9 11.93 0.85 1.81
C SER A 9 13.04 0.15 2.59
N PHE A 10 13.84 -0.65 1.90
CA PHE A 10 15.07 -1.22 2.44
C PHE A 10 16.15 -1.23 1.35
N LYS A 11 17.14 -0.36 1.47
CA LYS A 11 18.24 -0.20 0.48
C LYS A 11 17.76 0.02 -0.96
N SER A 12 16.67 0.81 -1.14
CA SER A 12 15.96 0.96 -2.42
C SER A 12 16.06 2.36 -3.04
N GLY A 13 17.07 3.17 -2.69
CA GLY A 13 17.15 4.60 -2.98
C GLY A 13 16.66 5.03 -4.38
N ASP A 14 17.36 4.65 -5.46
CA ASP A 14 17.01 5.06 -6.82
C ASP A 14 15.62 4.55 -7.28
N ILE A 15 15.28 3.33 -6.88
CA ILE A 15 14.00 2.71 -7.22
C ILE A 15 12.87 3.46 -6.50
N LEU A 16 13.06 3.79 -5.23
CA LEU A 16 12.11 4.54 -4.40
C LEU A 16 11.83 5.93 -5.01
N HIS A 17 12.85 6.65 -5.48
CA HIS A 17 12.65 7.93 -6.17
C HIS A 17 11.77 7.82 -7.41
N ARG A 18 11.88 6.73 -8.17
CA ARG A 18 11.04 6.48 -9.35
C ARG A 18 9.60 6.20 -8.94
N CYS A 19 9.39 5.42 -7.89
CA CYS A 19 8.07 5.18 -7.32
C CYS A 19 7.42 6.50 -6.90
N ILE A 20 8.07 7.30 -6.04
CA ILE A 20 7.56 8.58 -5.55
C ILE A 20 7.22 9.54 -6.70
N LYS A 21 8.07 9.64 -7.73
CA LYS A 21 7.80 10.48 -8.91
C LYS A 21 6.57 10.07 -9.70
N SER A 22 6.13 8.82 -9.61
CA SER A 22 4.93 8.33 -10.29
C SER A 22 3.64 8.69 -9.55
N ILE A 23 3.76 9.14 -8.32
CA ILE A 23 2.65 9.50 -7.44
C ILE A 23 2.34 10.99 -7.60
N ASP A 24 1.07 11.34 -7.72
CA ASP A 24 0.63 12.74 -7.76
C ASP A 24 0.98 13.43 -6.43
N LYS A 25 1.65 14.59 -6.51
CA LYS A 25 2.15 15.37 -5.36
C LYS A 25 1.08 15.81 -4.37
N ARG A 26 -0.17 15.76 -4.75
CA ARG A 26 -1.30 16.06 -3.84
C ARG A 26 -1.52 15.01 -2.76
N TYR A 27 -0.99 13.80 -2.89
CA TYR A 27 -1.12 12.74 -1.88
C TYR A 27 0.06 12.75 -0.92
N PRO A 28 -0.18 12.78 0.40
CA PRO A 28 0.89 12.57 1.38
C PRO A 28 1.46 11.16 1.27
N ILE A 29 2.77 11.05 1.43
CA ILE A 29 3.52 9.80 1.37
C ILE A 29 4.29 9.63 2.67
N LEU A 30 4.07 8.51 3.34
CA LEU A 30 4.87 8.06 4.49
C LEU A 30 5.85 7.00 3.99
N VAL A 31 7.14 7.29 4.08
CA VAL A 31 8.20 6.32 3.78
C VAL A 31 8.75 5.77 5.09
N ILE A 32 8.72 4.45 5.26
CA ILE A 32 9.39 3.77 6.36
C ILE A 32 10.70 3.20 5.81
N GLU A 33 11.80 3.86 6.14
CA GLU A 33 13.13 3.50 5.62
C GLU A 33 13.83 2.52 6.58
N ASN A 34 13.61 1.24 6.35
CA ASN A 34 14.04 0.13 7.20
C ASN A 34 15.56 -0.12 7.20
N SER A 35 16.33 0.46 6.28
CA SER A 35 17.80 0.40 6.32
C SER A 35 18.42 1.50 7.19
N ILE A 36 17.59 2.39 7.75
CA ILE A 36 17.97 3.46 8.67
C ILE A 36 18.97 4.44 8.01
N ASP A 37 18.78 4.68 6.71
CA ASP A 37 19.62 5.60 5.94
C ASP A 37 19.18 7.06 6.13
N ASN A 38 19.86 7.76 7.03
CA ASN A 38 19.59 9.17 7.31
C ASN A 38 19.87 10.08 6.10
N LYS A 39 20.80 9.73 5.22
CA LYS A 39 21.09 10.51 4.00
C LYS A 39 19.94 10.42 3.03
N LEU A 40 19.40 9.22 2.83
CA LEU A 40 18.21 9.01 2.00
C LEU A 40 17.00 9.76 2.56
N LYS A 41 16.77 9.72 3.89
CA LYS A 41 15.72 10.49 4.54
C LYS A 41 15.82 11.99 4.20
N ILE A 42 16.97 12.60 4.41
CA ILE A 42 17.18 14.03 4.14
C ILE A 42 16.92 14.33 2.65
N ASP A 43 17.49 13.55 1.74
CA ASP A 43 17.30 13.75 0.29
C ASP A 43 15.82 13.64 -0.13
N LEU A 44 15.07 12.71 0.47
CA LEU A 44 13.64 12.54 0.18
C LEU A 44 12.82 13.75 0.63
N GLU A 45 13.01 14.20 1.87
CA GLU A 45 12.25 15.29 2.46
C GLU A 45 12.60 16.65 1.85
N GLU A 46 13.86 16.88 1.45
CA GLU A 46 14.27 18.08 0.71
C GLU A 46 13.68 18.11 -0.71
N LYS A 47 13.59 16.97 -1.37
CA LYS A 47 13.18 16.86 -2.77
C LYS A 47 11.67 16.80 -2.99
N TYR A 48 10.93 16.25 -2.02
CA TYR A 48 9.49 16.01 -2.13
C TYR A 48 8.74 16.56 -0.92
N GLN A 49 8.03 17.67 -1.10
CA GLN A 49 7.29 18.35 -0.02
C GLN A 49 6.14 17.54 0.58
N ASN A 50 5.68 16.49 -0.12
CA ASN A 50 4.61 15.61 0.31
C ASN A 50 5.10 14.28 0.90
N VAL A 51 6.41 14.13 1.13
CA VAL A 51 7.03 12.95 1.72
C VAL A 51 7.45 13.25 3.16
N ASP A 52 7.06 12.36 4.06
CA ASP A 52 7.59 12.25 5.42
C ASP A 52 8.29 10.89 5.55
N CYS A 53 9.58 10.90 5.88
CA CYS A 53 10.39 9.69 5.97
C CYS A 53 10.72 9.36 7.43
N ILE A 54 10.32 8.19 7.85
CA ILE A 54 10.49 7.68 9.21
C ILE A 54 11.61 6.64 9.22
N LEU A 55 12.60 6.84 10.09
CA LEU A 55 13.63 5.84 10.37
C LEU A 55 13.22 5.07 11.62
N PRO A 56 12.91 3.77 11.53
CA PRO A 56 12.69 2.95 12.71
C PRO A 56 14.01 2.71 13.46
N LYS A 57 13.94 2.16 14.69
CA LYS A 57 15.14 1.85 15.48
C LYS A 57 15.91 0.65 14.91
N GLU A 58 15.22 -0.24 14.22
CA GLU A 58 15.74 -1.45 13.61
C GLU A 58 14.94 -1.81 12.36
N ASN A 59 15.39 -2.78 11.58
CA ASN A 59 14.63 -3.28 10.44
C ASN A 59 13.41 -4.08 10.92
N LEU A 60 12.22 -3.54 10.71
CA LEU A 60 10.94 -4.10 11.14
C LEU A 60 10.39 -5.18 10.18
N GLY A 61 11.08 -5.48 9.08
CA GLY A 61 10.52 -6.29 8.00
C GLY A 61 9.42 -5.56 7.23
N TYR A 62 8.72 -6.28 6.36
CA TYR A 62 7.64 -5.70 5.54
C TYR A 62 6.39 -5.39 6.37
N GLY A 63 5.87 -6.38 7.10
CA GLY A 63 4.66 -6.24 7.92
C GLY A 63 4.81 -5.17 9.00
N GLY A 64 5.86 -5.24 9.82
CA GLY A 64 6.12 -4.27 10.88
C GLY A 64 6.37 -2.84 10.35
N GLY A 65 7.09 -2.71 9.23
CA GLY A 65 7.27 -1.42 8.56
C GLY A 65 5.93 -0.81 8.10
N ASN A 66 5.09 -1.61 7.46
CA ASN A 66 3.75 -1.18 7.05
C ASN A 66 2.87 -0.83 8.28
N ASN A 67 2.91 -1.60 9.35
CA ASN A 67 2.19 -1.29 10.60
C ASN A 67 2.60 0.07 11.16
N LEU A 68 3.90 0.35 11.21
CA LEU A 68 4.40 1.65 11.64
C LEU A 68 3.87 2.79 10.74
N GLY A 69 3.85 2.61 9.43
CA GLY A 69 3.27 3.57 8.48
C GLY A 69 1.77 3.72 8.67
N LEU A 70 1.01 2.62 8.67
CA LEU A 70 -0.45 2.61 8.81
C LEU A 70 -0.91 3.24 10.12
N SER A 71 -0.19 3.05 11.23
CA SER A 71 -0.50 3.69 12.52
C SER A 71 -0.40 5.22 12.50
N ARG A 72 0.25 5.81 11.50
CA ARG A 72 0.38 7.26 11.27
C ARG A 72 -0.62 7.82 10.28
N VAL A 73 -1.34 6.96 9.56
CA VAL A 73 -2.37 7.36 8.60
C VAL A 73 -3.54 8.00 9.34
N LYS A 74 -3.98 9.18 8.86
CA LYS A 74 -5.14 9.93 9.40
C LYS A 74 -6.27 10.06 8.41
N THR A 75 -6.09 9.55 7.20
CA THR A 75 -7.07 9.56 6.12
C THR A 75 -7.94 8.30 6.17
N ASN A 76 -9.14 8.34 5.57
CA ASN A 76 -10.04 7.16 5.53
C ASN A 76 -9.47 6.01 4.70
N TYR A 77 -8.55 6.33 3.78
CA TYR A 77 -7.89 5.32 2.93
C TYR A 77 -6.38 5.36 3.07
N ALA A 78 -5.76 4.20 2.94
CA ALA A 78 -4.31 4.06 2.78
C ALA A 78 -4.00 3.24 1.54
N LEU A 79 -2.90 3.56 0.85
CA LEU A 79 -2.37 2.75 -0.24
C LEU A 79 -0.95 2.34 0.10
N ILE A 80 -0.76 1.06 0.40
CA ILE A 80 0.59 0.49 0.50
C ILE A 80 1.12 0.25 -0.90
N LEU A 81 2.36 0.68 -1.13
CA LEU A 81 3.11 0.42 -2.37
C LEU A 81 4.49 -0.14 -2.05
N ASN A 82 4.91 -1.13 -2.81
CA ASN A 82 6.33 -1.50 -2.83
C ASN A 82 7.16 -0.38 -3.48
N PRO A 83 8.42 -0.19 -3.10
CA PRO A 83 9.27 0.89 -3.62
C PRO A 83 9.60 0.77 -5.11
N ASP A 84 9.36 -0.39 -5.73
CA ASP A 84 9.57 -0.67 -7.16
C ASP A 84 8.32 -0.51 -8.03
N VAL A 85 7.18 -0.17 -7.44
CA VAL A 85 5.93 0.08 -8.17
C VAL A 85 5.97 1.44 -8.85
N ILE A 86 5.53 1.50 -10.11
CA ILE A 86 5.31 2.72 -10.87
C ILE A 86 3.82 2.85 -11.18
N LEU A 87 3.16 3.84 -10.58
CA LEU A 87 1.75 4.10 -10.83
C LEU A 87 1.54 4.71 -12.22
N LYS A 88 0.54 4.23 -12.94
CA LYS A 88 0.01 4.91 -14.14
C LYS A 88 -0.89 6.07 -13.70
N LYS A 89 -1.09 7.04 -14.61
CA LYS A 89 -1.83 8.28 -14.36
C LYS A 89 -3.18 8.06 -13.66
N ASP A 90 -3.93 7.04 -14.06
CA ASP A 90 -5.30 6.82 -13.57
C ASP A 90 -5.40 5.76 -12.46
N SER A 91 -4.24 5.25 -11.98
CA SER A 91 -4.21 4.13 -11.01
C SER A 91 -4.96 4.47 -9.72
N ILE A 92 -4.70 5.62 -9.12
CA ILE A 92 -5.34 6.02 -7.85
C ILE A 92 -6.84 6.30 -8.08
N GLU A 93 -7.20 6.95 -9.19
CA GLU A 93 -8.61 7.18 -9.53
C GLU A 93 -9.37 5.86 -9.69
N ASN A 94 -8.74 4.85 -10.26
CA ASN A 94 -9.34 3.53 -10.41
C ASN A 94 -9.54 2.83 -9.06
N PHE A 95 -8.63 2.97 -8.10
CA PHE A 95 -8.85 2.50 -6.73
C PHE A 95 -10.09 3.16 -6.11
N PHE A 96 -10.23 4.49 -6.22
CA PHE A 96 -11.41 5.19 -5.71
C PHE A 96 -12.71 4.78 -6.42
N LYS A 97 -12.69 4.59 -7.74
CA LYS A 97 -13.86 4.09 -8.48
C LYS A 97 -14.28 2.71 -7.99
N SER A 98 -13.31 1.81 -7.76
CA SER A 98 -13.57 0.48 -7.21
C SER A 98 -14.12 0.54 -5.78
N ALA A 99 -13.56 1.40 -4.93
CA ALA A 99 -14.02 1.63 -3.56
C ALA A 99 -15.46 2.16 -3.50
N ASN A 100 -15.81 3.10 -4.37
CA ASN A 100 -17.17 3.66 -4.45
C ASN A 100 -18.21 2.62 -4.90
N LYS A 101 -17.83 1.67 -5.74
CA LYS A 101 -18.70 0.56 -6.15
C LYS A 101 -18.85 -0.51 -5.05
N ASN A 102 -17.88 -0.58 -4.12
CA ASN A 102 -17.82 -1.61 -3.07
C ASN A 102 -17.51 -0.95 -1.71
N PRO A 103 -18.42 -0.18 -1.10
CA PRO A 103 -18.11 0.66 0.07
C PRO A 103 -17.70 -0.13 1.32
N GLU A 104 -18.07 -1.39 1.42
CA GLU A 104 -17.74 -2.28 2.55
C GLU A 104 -16.40 -3.01 2.38
N PHE A 105 -15.62 -2.69 1.33
CA PHE A 105 -14.34 -3.37 1.12
C PHE A 105 -13.37 -3.19 2.30
N GLY A 106 -12.53 -4.18 2.53
CA GLY A 106 -11.37 -4.08 3.41
C GLY A 106 -10.11 -3.74 2.64
N ILE A 107 -9.81 -4.52 1.60
CA ILE A 107 -8.62 -4.41 0.75
C ILE A 107 -9.04 -4.46 -0.72
N ILE A 108 -8.52 -3.55 -1.54
CA ILE A 108 -8.57 -3.62 -3.00
C ILE A 108 -7.13 -3.65 -3.54
N ALA A 109 -6.85 -4.53 -4.48
CA ALA A 109 -5.54 -4.63 -5.11
C ALA A 109 -5.67 -4.83 -6.62
N PRO A 110 -4.64 -4.44 -7.40
CA PRO A 110 -4.65 -4.67 -8.85
C PRO A 110 -4.42 -6.15 -9.17
N VAL A 111 -5.00 -6.58 -10.27
CA VAL A 111 -4.77 -7.93 -10.82
C VAL A 111 -3.48 -7.95 -11.63
N SER A 112 -2.66 -8.99 -11.46
CA SER A 112 -1.50 -9.22 -12.31
C SER A 112 -1.92 -9.78 -13.66
N LEU A 113 -1.48 -9.17 -14.77
CA LEU A 113 -1.78 -9.64 -16.12
C LEU A 113 -1.20 -11.04 -16.43
N ASN A 114 -0.21 -11.47 -15.66
CA ASN A 114 0.42 -12.80 -15.80
C ASN A 114 -0.32 -13.90 -15.02
N GLU A 115 -1.30 -13.55 -14.22
CA GLU A 115 -2.14 -14.55 -13.55
C GLU A 115 -3.25 -14.96 -14.51
N LYS A 116 -3.46 -16.28 -14.65
CA LYS A 116 -4.54 -16.88 -15.46
C LYS A 116 -5.93 -16.63 -14.86
N TYR A 117 -6.25 -15.39 -14.56
CA TYR A 117 -7.61 -14.95 -14.30
C TYR A 117 -8.31 -14.74 -15.65
N THR A 118 -8.68 -15.86 -16.26
CA THR A 118 -9.21 -15.96 -17.64
C THR A 118 -10.57 -15.29 -17.85
N ASN A 119 -11.11 -14.60 -16.87
CA ASN A 119 -12.47 -14.04 -16.93
C ASN A 119 -12.55 -12.54 -16.60
N PHE A 120 -11.44 -11.80 -16.56
CA PHE A 120 -11.51 -10.34 -16.52
C PHE A 120 -11.75 -9.81 -17.93
N ASN A 121 -12.92 -9.24 -18.14
CA ASN A 121 -13.23 -8.54 -19.38
C ASN A 121 -12.49 -7.19 -19.35
N HIS A 122 -11.37 -7.10 -20.10
CA HIS A 122 -10.50 -5.91 -20.14
C HIS A 122 -11.15 -4.66 -20.77
N ASP A 123 -12.37 -4.76 -21.23
CA ASP A 123 -12.89 -3.84 -22.23
C ASP A 123 -13.97 -2.88 -21.78
N LYS A 124 -14.32 -2.57 -20.64
CA LYS A 124 -15.24 -1.40 -20.48
C LYS A 124 -15.56 -0.91 -19.04
N ASP A 125 -15.41 -1.70 -18.01
CA ASP A 125 -15.69 -1.24 -16.65
C ASP A 125 -14.65 -1.80 -15.68
N ILE A 126 -14.32 -1.03 -14.64
CA ILE A 126 -13.51 -1.52 -13.55
C ILE A 126 -14.29 -2.65 -12.90
N ASP A 127 -13.95 -3.88 -13.26
CA ASP A 127 -14.55 -5.06 -12.68
C ASP A 127 -13.80 -5.44 -11.40
N VAL A 128 -14.53 -5.56 -10.30
CA VAL A 128 -13.97 -5.97 -8.99
C VAL A 128 -14.47 -7.38 -8.70
N LYS A 129 -13.52 -8.27 -8.42
CA LYS A 129 -13.80 -9.66 -8.05
C LYS A 129 -13.30 -9.91 -6.64
N GLU A 130 -14.14 -10.52 -5.83
CA GLU A 130 -13.73 -11.01 -4.52
C GLU A 130 -12.74 -12.16 -4.66
N VAL A 131 -11.67 -12.13 -3.88
CA VAL A 131 -10.58 -13.11 -3.88
C VAL A 131 -10.14 -13.41 -2.44
N GLU A 132 -9.64 -14.62 -2.21
CA GLU A 132 -9.16 -15.04 -0.88
C GLU A 132 -7.89 -14.30 -0.43
N ASN A 133 -7.07 -13.86 -1.37
CA ASN A 133 -5.83 -13.14 -1.10
C ASN A 133 -5.44 -12.24 -2.26
N VAL A 134 -4.63 -11.23 -1.96
CA VAL A 134 -4.05 -10.30 -2.93
C VAL A 134 -2.53 -10.28 -2.80
N LYS A 135 -1.83 -9.74 -3.80
CA LYS A 135 -0.39 -9.53 -3.72
C LYS A 135 -0.04 -8.24 -3.00
N GLY A 136 0.97 -8.28 -2.14
CA GLY A 136 1.38 -7.19 -1.28
C GLY A 136 2.01 -5.97 -1.97
N PHE A 137 2.27 -5.98 -3.29
CA PHE A 137 2.98 -4.89 -3.96
C PHE A 137 2.18 -3.57 -4.07
N ALA A 138 0.84 -3.66 -4.07
CA ALA A 138 -0.06 -2.50 -4.08
C ALA A 138 -1.39 -2.89 -3.43
N MET A 139 -1.69 -2.37 -2.23
CA MET A 139 -2.90 -2.68 -1.48
C MET A 139 -3.58 -1.39 -1.03
N PHE A 140 -4.80 -1.18 -1.48
CA PHE A 140 -5.64 -0.04 -1.11
C PHE A 140 -6.61 -0.45 0.00
N PHE A 141 -6.53 0.23 1.13
CA PHE A 141 -7.25 -0.10 2.35
C PHE A 141 -8.36 0.87 2.67
N ASN A 142 -9.48 0.34 3.13
CA ASN A 142 -10.44 1.09 3.93
C ASN A 142 -9.98 1.02 5.40
N MET A 143 -9.45 2.13 5.93
CA MET A 143 -8.82 2.15 7.26
C MET A 143 -9.79 1.76 8.37
N LYS A 144 -11.06 2.16 8.28
CA LYS A 144 -12.10 1.77 9.26
C LYS A 144 -12.28 0.25 9.39
N ASN A 145 -12.15 -0.48 8.28
CA ASN A 145 -12.29 -1.94 8.27
C ASN A 145 -10.96 -2.62 8.61
N LEU A 146 -9.83 -2.02 8.21
CA LEU A 146 -8.50 -2.55 8.49
C LEU A 146 -8.15 -2.48 9.99
N GLU A 147 -8.49 -1.42 10.69
CA GLU A 147 -8.24 -1.27 12.13
C GLU A 147 -8.83 -2.43 12.96
N LYS A 148 -9.96 -2.98 12.53
CA LYS A 148 -10.59 -4.13 13.16
C LYS A 148 -9.78 -5.44 13.03
N SER A 149 -8.88 -5.51 12.04
CA SER A 149 -8.05 -6.68 11.77
C SER A 149 -6.71 -6.69 12.51
N ASN A 150 -6.39 -5.64 13.27
CA ASN A 150 -5.08 -5.43 13.92
C ASN A 150 -3.88 -5.39 12.94
N PHE A 151 -4.10 -4.91 11.69
CA PHE A 151 -3.06 -4.77 10.67
C PHE A 151 -2.30 -6.07 10.35
N PHE A 152 -1.02 -5.99 9.99
CA PHE A 152 -0.18 -7.17 9.72
C PHE A 152 0.24 -7.85 11.04
N ASP A 153 0.33 -9.18 11.02
CA ASP A 153 0.92 -9.92 12.13
C ASP A 153 2.45 -9.79 12.07
N GLU A 154 3.04 -9.19 13.11
CA GLU A 154 4.48 -8.92 13.19
C GLU A 154 5.34 -10.17 13.40
N ASN A 155 4.74 -11.34 13.65
CA ASN A 155 5.45 -12.61 13.66
C ASN A 155 5.92 -13.02 12.24
N PHE A 156 5.31 -12.49 11.19
CA PHE A 156 5.80 -12.63 9.82
C PHE A 156 6.79 -11.51 9.52
N PHE A 157 8.07 -11.84 9.45
CA PHE A 157 9.10 -10.85 9.10
C PHE A 157 9.08 -10.50 7.61
N LEU A 158 8.93 -11.51 6.76
CA LEU A 158 8.86 -11.37 5.29
C LEU A 158 8.15 -12.57 4.67
N TYR A 159 7.24 -12.30 3.73
CA TYR A 159 6.37 -13.25 3.02
C TYR A 159 5.23 -13.85 3.87
N LEU A 160 4.08 -14.03 3.24
CA LEU A 160 2.81 -14.57 3.75
C LEU A 160 2.02 -13.63 4.69
N GLU A 161 2.58 -12.50 5.10
CA GLU A 161 1.91 -11.52 5.95
C GLU A 161 0.66 -10.91 5.28
N GLU A 162 0.69 -10.71 3.96
CA GLU A 162 -0.47 -10.25 3.22
C GLU A 162 -1.57 -11.32 3.11
N MET A 163 -1.20 -12.59 3.02
CA MET A 163 -2.17 -13.70 2.98
C MET A 163 -2.90 -13.87 4.31
N ASP A 164 -2.18 -13.77 5.42
CA ASP A 164 -2.76 -13.79 6.75
C ASP A 164 -3.72 -12.60 6.95
N LEU A 165 -3.27 -11.39 6.60
CA LEU A 165 -4.09 -10.19 6.68
C LEU A 165 -5.38 -10.33 5.85
N CYS A 166 -5.29 -10.82 4.60
CA CYS A 166 -6.46 -11.03 3.75
C CYS A 166 -7.48 -11.96 4.39
N LYS A 167 -7.06 -13.09 4.98
CA LYS A 167 -7.96 -14.02 5.68
C LYS A 167 -8.67 -13.38 6.86
N ARG A 168 -7.94 -12.59 7.66
CA ARG A 168 -8.54 -11.88 8.80
C ARG A 168 -9.53 -10.80 8.36
N VAL A 169 -9.20 -10.05 7.32
CA VAL A 169 -10.09 -9.02 6.77
C VAL A 169 -11.35 -9.64 6.17
N LEU A 170 -11.25 -10.72 5.39
CA LEU A 170 -12.41 -11.45 4.85
C LEU A 170 -13.35 -11.94 5.96
N SER A 171 -12.82 -12.44 7.06
CA SER A 171 -13.64 -12.91 8.20
C SER A 171 -14.40 -11.79 8.93
N LEU A 172 -14.07 -10.53 8.69
CA LEU A 172 -14.74 -9.37 9.30
C LEU A 172 -15.82 -8.76 8.41
N ILE A 173 -15.81 -9.07 7.10
CA ILE A 173 -16.75 -8.52 6.11
C ILE A 173 -17.97 -9.43 5.93
N HIS A 174 -17.86 -10.70 6.29
CA HIS A 174 -18.91 -11.72 6.28
C HIS A 174 -19.40 -12.01 7.69
#